data_705340c9c120cf47d71edd7cd73d5b84
#
_entry.id   705340c9c120cf47d71edd7cd73d5b84
#
_cell.length_a   1.000
_cell.length_b   1.000
_cell.length_c   1.000
_cell.angle_alpha   90.00
_cell.angle_beta   90.00
_cell.angle_gamma   90.00
#
_symmetry.space_group_name_H-M   'P 1'
#
loop_
_entity.id
_entity.type
_entity.pdbx_description
1 polymer ?
#
loop_
_entity_poly.entity_id
_entity_poly.type
_entity_poly.pdbx_seq_one_letter_code
_entity_poly.pdbx_strand_id
1 'polypeptide(L)'
;SGMSGATDCGFGDAAMVADRESGDVLVIMVCGETVYWHETTTRQNPNRIAALRSSDNGKTWSQWEEITESVYTLFDDSVHGCVQSCFVGSGKIFQSKQIKVGSHYRIYAALCARPNGNRVIYSDDFGHTWHVLGGPDALPVPNGDEPKCEELPDGRVVISSRAWGGRYFNIYEYTDIASGAGTWGEAAGSGKRVNGCASLENACNGEILIIPAVRKEDRKEVYIALQ
;
A
#
# COMPACT_ATOMS: atom_id res chain seq x y z
N SER A 1 17.03 -8.01 -9.91
CA SER A 1 17.64 -8.31 -11.22
C SER A 1 16.61 -9.01 -12.10
N GLY A 2 16.27 -8.41 -13.22
CA GLY A 2 15.34 -8.98 -14.19
C GLY A 2 15.82 -10.33 -14.73
N MET A 3 14.92 -11.03 -15.37
CA MET A 3 15.28 -12.29 -16.00
C MET A 3 16.22 -12.04 -17.18
N SER A 4 17.35 -12.71 -17.20
CA SER A 4 18.34 -12.64 -18.25
C SER A 4 17.71 -13.01 -19.61
N GLY A 5 17.70 -12.10 -20.57
CA GLY A 5 17.30 -12.31 -21.93
C GLY A 5 15.86 -11.96 -22.32
N ALA A 6 15.03 -11.45 -21.39
CA ALA A 6 13.70 -10.95 -21.71
C ALA A 6 13.71 -9.41 -21.63
N THR A 7 13.57 -8.73 -22.75
CA THR A 7 13.51 -7.27 -22.80
C THR A 7 12.15 -6.71 -22.39
N ASP A 8 11.13 -7.55 -22.33
CA ASP A 8 9.74 -7.26 -21.99
C ASP A 8 9.40 -7.54 -20.50
N CYS A 9 10.37 -7.95 -19.71
CA CYS A 9 10.18 -8.36 -18.31
C CYS A 9 11.08 -7.55 -17.36
N GLY A 10 10.97 -6.23 -17.39
CA GLY A 10 11.52 -5.38 -16.34
C GLY A 10 10.70 -5.54 -15.04
N PHE A 11 11.38 -5.48 -13.88
CA PHE A 11 10.74 -5.45 -12.57
C PHE A 11 11.21 -4.23 -11.79
N GLY A 12 10.28 -3.54 -11.13
CA GLY A 12 10.57 -2.34 -10.36
C GLY A 12 9.61 -2.15 -9.18
N ASP A 13 9.91 -1.16 -8.35
CA ASP A 13 9.06 -0.71 -7.24
C ASP A 13 8.59 -1.85 -6.32
N ALA A 14 9.51 -2.70 -5.90
CA ALA A 14 9.21 -3.84 -5.07
C ALA A 14 8.73 -3.43 -3.68
N ALA A 15 7.62 -4.02 -3.24
CA ALA A 15 7.11 -3.97 -1.87
C ALA A 15 7.05 -5.39 -1.30
N MET A 16 7.39 -5.55 -0.03
CA MET A 16 7.57 -6.85 0.57
C MET A 16 6.94 -6.96 1.95
N VAL A 17 6.49 -8.19 2.28
CA VAL A 17 6.12 -8.60 3.64
C VAL A 17 6.65 -10.01 3.90
N ALA A 18 7.13 -10.22 5.13
CA ALA A 18 7.39 -11.55 5.66
C ALA A 18 6.35 -11.87 6.73
N ASP A 19 5.73 -13.04 6.64
CA ASP A 19 4.81 -13.49 7.68
C ASP A 19 5.61 -13.86 8.94
N ARG A 20 5.24 -13.25 10.05
CA ARG A 20 5.99 -13.42 11.31
C ARG A 20 5.81 -14.79 11.97
N GLU A 21 4.84 -15.60 11.53
CA GLU A 21 4.58 -16.92 12.11
C GLU A 21 5.07 -18.06 11.22
N SER A 22 4.82 -18.02 9.92
CA SER A 22 5.18 -19.11 9.00
C SER A 22 6.57 -18.95 8.39
N GLY A 23 7.05 -17.72 8.26
CA GLY A 23 8.26 -17.40 7.50
C GLY A 23 8.02 -17.33 5.99
N ASP A 24 6.76 -17.31 5.56
CA ASP A 24 6.41 -17.01 4.18
C ASP A 24 6.77 -15.57 3.83
N VAL A 25 7.19 -15.33 2.61
CA VAL A 25 7.53 -14.00 2.11
C VAL A 25 6.76 -13.75 0.82
N LEU A 26 6.14 -12.58 0.75
CA LEU A 26 5.48 -12.07 -0.46
C LEU A 26 6.20 -10.80 -0.92
N VAL A 27 6.51 -10.76 -2.22
CA VAL A 27 7.00 -9.55 -2.89
C VAL A 27 6.04 -9.22 -4.02
N ILE A 28 5.59 -7.98 -4.08
CA ILE A 28 4.80 -7.43 -5.19
C ILE A 28 5.62 -6.34 -5.86
N MET A 29 5.57 -6.31 -7.20
CA MET A 29 6.35 -5.34 -7.98
C MET A 29 5.66 -5.05 -9.30
N VAL A 30 5.98 -3.92 -9.91
CA VAL A 30 5.60 -3.68 -11.31
C VAL A 30 6.45 -4.54 -12.23
N CYS A 31 5.88 -4.94 -13.38
CA CYS A 31 6.60 -5.68 -14.41
C CYS A 31 6.19 -5.24 -15.81
N GLY A 32 7.03 -5.57 -16.79
CA GLY A 32 6.79 -5.26 -18.20
C GLY A 32 7.32 -3.89 -18.63
N GLU A 33 6.85 -3.42 -19.76
CA GLU A 33 7.35 -2.20 -20.43
C GLU A 33 6.41 -1.00 -20.29
N THR A 34 5.17 -1.22 -19.86
CA THR A 34 4.15 -0.16 -19.80
C THR A 34 4.42 0.76 -18.62
N VAL A 35 4.65 2.03 -18.91
CA VAL A 35 5.02 3.04 -17.90
C VAL A 35 3.79 3.56 -17.20
N TYR A 36 3.79 3.56 -15.85
CA TYR A 36 2.68 3.96 -14.99
C TYR A 36 2.03 5.30 -15.38
N TRP A 37 2.82 6.31 -15.64
CA TRP A 37 2.35 7.69 -15.86
C TRP A 37 2.13 8.05 -17.34
N HIS A 38 2.37 7.14 -18.27
CA HIS A 38 2.24 7.43 -19.70
C HIS A 38 0.76 7.52 -20.12
N GLU A 39 0.46 8.41 -21.06
CA GLU A 39 -0.91 8.63 -21.54
C GLU A 39 -1.52 7.41 -22.24
N THR A 40 -0.69 6.52 -22.79
CA THR A 40 -1.12 5.28 -23.43
C THR A 40 -1.39 4.15 -22.42
N THR A 41 -1.07 4.36 -21.14
CA THR A 41 -1.36 3.40 -20.08
C THR A 41 -2.80 3.54 -19.65
N THR A 42 -3.58 2.52 -19.96
CA THR A 42 -5.03 2.45 -19.71
C THR A 42 -5.40 1.13 -19.07
N ARG A 43 -6.66 0.99 -18.64
CA ARG A 43 -7.17 -0.28 -18.11
C ARG A 43 -7.01 -1.45 -19.10
N GLN A 44 -7.05 -1.18 -20.41
CA GLN A 44 -6.87 -2.19 -21.47
C GLN A 44 -5.39 -2.44 -21.81
N ASN A 45 -4.50 -1.53 -21.42
CA ASN A 45 -3.05 -1.66 -21.56
C ASN A 45 -2.36 -1.14 -20.28
N PRO A 46 -2.60 -1.80 -19.13
CA PRO A 46 -2.11 -1.31 -17.85
C PRO A 46 -0.61 -1.57 -17.67
N ASN A 47 0.02 -0.82 -16.77
CA ASN A 47 1.26 -1.31 -16.22
C ASN A 47 0.96 -2.57 -15.39
N ARG A 48 1.76 -3.61 -15.59
CA ARG A 48 1.50 -4.93 -15.02
C ARG A 48 2.07 -5.06 -13.61
N ILE A 49 1.48 -5.95 -12.84
CA ILE A 49 1.85 -6.25 -11.46
C ILE A 49 2.21 -7.72 -11.35
N ALA A 50 3.37 -7.99 -10.77
CA ALA A 50 3.87 -9.33 -10.51
C ALA A 50 3.99 -9.62 -9.01
N ALA A 51 3.84 -10.87 -8.64
CA ALA A 51 4.10 -11.38 -7.30
C ALA A 51 5.18 -12.47 -7.34
N LEU A 52 5.99 -12.52 -6.29
CA LEU A 52 6.92 -13.62 -5.98
C LEU A 52 6.67 -14.08 -4.56
N ARG A 53 6.78 -15.39 -4.34
CA ARG A 53 6.53 -15.99 -3.03
C ARG A 53 7.70 -16.89 -2.62
N SER A 54 7.96 -16.92 -1.33
CA SER A 54 8.85 -17.88 -0.68
C SER A 54 8.13 -18.51 0.51
N SER A 55 8.35 -19.78 0.77
CA SER A 55 7.85 -20.50 1.95
C SER A 55 8.96 -21.00 2.87
N ASP A 56 10.18 -20.47 2.71
CA ASP A 56 11.35 -20.92 3.43
C ASP A 56 12.26 -19.76 3.91
N ASN A 57 11.65 -18.67 4.32
CA ASN A 57 12.32 -17.43 4.75
C ASN A 57 13.18 -16.79 3.65
N GLY A 58 12.72 -16.83 2.40
CA GLY A 58 13.39 -16.18 1.28
C GLY A 58 14.59 -16.93 0.71
N LYS A 59 14.81 -18.19 1.10
CA LYS A 59 15.92 -19.00 0.58
C LYS A 59 15.67 -19.47 -0.83
N THR A 60 14.44 -19.90 -1.11
CA THR A 60 13.98 -20.24 -2.46
C THR A 60 12.71 -19.45 -2.81
N TRP A 61 12.49 -19.24 -4.09
CA TRP A 61 11.40 -18.42 -4.59
C TRP A 61 10.61 -19.16 -5.67
N SER A 62 9.31 -18.90 -5.70
CA SER A 62 8.44 -19.36 -6.78
C SER A 62 8.85 -18.75 -8.13
N GLN A 63 8.30 -19.29 -9.22
CA GLN A 63 8.20 -18.50 -10.44
C GLN A 63 7.37 -17.25 -10.15
N TRP A 64 7.65 -16.14 -10.83
CA TRP A 64 6.83 -14.95 -10.72
C TRP A 64 5.44 -15.22 -11.31
N GLU A 65 4.44 -14.63 -10.69
CA GLU A 65 3.05 -14.70 -11.06
C GLU A 65 2.56 -13.32 -11.46
N GLU A 66 1.86 -13.19 -12.58
CA GLU A 66 1.21 -11.93 -12.92
C GLU A 66 -0.13 -11.83 -12.18
N ILE A 67 -0.28 -10.81 -11.36
CA ILE A 67 -1.48 -10.54 -10.57
C ILE A 67 -2.21 -9.26 -11.02
N THR A 68 -1.94 -8.78 -12.22
CA THR A 68 -2.50 -7.55 -12.76
C THR A 68 -4.02 -7.53 -12.66
N GLU A 69 -4.69 -8.55 -13.20
CA GLU A 69 -6.15 -8.62 -13.18
C GLU A 69 -6.71 -8.77 -11.75
N SER A 70 -6.04 -9.51 -10.88
CA SER A 70 -6.46 -9.67 -9.48
C SER A 70 -6.51 -8.35 -8.71
N VAL A 71 -5.73 -7.35 -9.13
CA VAL A 71 -5.69 -6.03 -8.51
C VAL A 71 -6.62 -5.05 -9.24
N TYR A 72 -6.57 -4.99 -10.56
CA TYR A 72 -7.32 -3.99 -11.32
C TYR A 72 -8.83 -4.22 -11.31
N THR A 73 -9.28 -5.48 -11.35
CA THR A 73 -10.72 -5.81 -11.28
C THR A 73 -11.39 -5.37 -9.98
N LEU A 74 -10.63 -5.13 -8.92
CA LEU A 74 -11.15 -4.56 -7.68
C LEU A 74 -11.80 -3.18 -7.86
N PHE A 75 -11.49 -2.49 -8.95
CA PHE A 75 -11.90 -1.11 -9.21
C PHE A 75 -12.73 -0.93 -10.48
N ASP A 76 -13.01 -2.00 -11.23
CA ASP A 76 -13.70 -1.90 -12.53
C ASP A 76 -15.13 -1.36 -12.39
N ASP A 77 -15.81 -1.66 -11.29
CA ASP A 77 -17.18 -1.22 -11.00
C ASP A 77 -17.24 0.05 -10.14
N SER A 78 -16.12 0.74 -9.93
CA SER A 78 -16.12 1.98 -9.13
C SER A 78 -16.94 3.08 -9.79
N VAL A 79 -17.74 3.80 -9.01
CA VAL A 79 -18.50 4.98 -9.46
C VAL A 79 -17.61 6.12 -9.97
N HIS A 80 -16.33 6.09 -9.63
CA HIS A 80 -15.32 7.03 -10.10
C HIS A 80 -14.63 6.62 -11.40
N GLY A 81 -15.06 5.50 -11.98
CA GLY A 81 -14.43 4.87 -13.15
C GLY A 81 -13.28 3.95 -12.76
N CYS A 82 -12.91 3.07 -13.67
CA CYS A 82 -11.84 2.09 -13.44
C CYS A 82 -10.46 2.74 -13.28
N VAL A 83 -9.59 2.07 -12.56
CA VAL A 83 -8.19 2.44 -12.46
C VAL A 83 -7.49 2.15 -13.78
N GLN A 84 -6.78 3.14 -14.32
CA GLN A 84 -6.05 3.05 -15.59
C GLN A 84 -4.64 2.52 -15.41
N SER A 85 -4.03 2.83 -14.28
CA SER A 85 -2.70 2.35 -13.88
C SER A 85 -2.57 2.36 -12.38
N CYS A 86 -1.88 1.37 -11.82
CA CYS A 86 -1.55 1.34 -10.40
C CYS A 86 -0.31 0.50 -10.11
N PHE A 87 0.32 0.78 -8.99
CA PHE A 87 1.39 -0.04 -8.41
C PHE A 87 1.35 0.03 -6.89
N VAL A 88 1.88 -1.00 -6.24
CA VAL A 88 2.07 -0.98 -4.78
C VAL A 88 3.21 -0.03 -4.46
N GLY A 89 3.00 0.88 -3.53
CA GLY A 89 4.06 1.79 -3.07
C GLY A 89 5.28 1.00 -2.58
N SER A 90 6.44 1.20 -3.25
CA SER A 90 7.66 0.43 -3.02
C SER A 90 8.11 0.42 -1.56
N GLY A 91 8.71 -0.67 -1.10
CA GLY A 91 9.24 -0.85 0.24
C GLY A 91 8.44 -1.86 1.06
N LYS A 92 7.39 -1.46 1.74
CA LYS A 92 6.70 -2.30 2.71
C LYS A 92 5.25 -2.60 2.31
N ILE A 93 4.89 -3.88 2.32
CA ILE A 93 3.53 -4.37 2.56
C ILE A 93 3.42 -4.57 4.07
N PHE A 94 2.42 -3.99 4.71
CA PHE A 94 2.31 -4.01 6.15
C PHE A 94 1.52 -5.24 6.62
N GLN A 95 2.02 -5.96 7.64
CA GLN A 95 1.28 -7.03 8.30
C GLN A 95 0.68 -6.53 9.61
N SER A 96 -0.63 -6.67 9.79
CA SER A 96 -1.33 -6.29 11.03
C SER A 96 -0.70 -6.96 12.25
N LYS A 97 -0.59 -6.21 13.33
CA LYS A 97 -0.14 -6.72 14.64
C LYS A 97 -1.29 -7.32 15.45
N GLN A 98 -2.53 -6.96 15.12
CA GLN A 98 -3.71 -7.23 15.92
C GLN A 98 -4.75 -8.08 15.19
N ILE A 99 -4.92 -7.89 13.88
CA ILE A 99 -6.00 -8.50 13.11
C ILE A 99 -5.50 -9.78 12.46
N LYS A 100 -6.04 -10.91 12.93
CA LYS A 100 -5.80 -12.24 12.36
C LYS A 100 -7.11 -12.83 11.90
N VAL A 101 -7.18 -13.21 10.63
CA VAL A 101 -8.35 -13.85 10.04
C VAL A 101 -7.93 -15.23 9.50
N GLY A 102 -8.58 -16.26 10.01
CA GLY A 102 -8.14 -17.63 9.69
C GLY A 102 -6.73 -17.92 10.18
N SER A 103 -5.86 -18.34 9.28
CA SER A 103 -4.46 -18.72 9.57
C SER A 103 -3.47 -17.56 9.50
N HIS A 104 -3.84 -16.43 8.88
CA HIS A 104 -2.92 -15.34 8.60
C HIS A 104 -3.31 -14.03 9.30
N TYR A 105 -2.32 -13.25 9.64
CA TYR A 105 -2.54 -11.84 9.97
C TYR A 105 -2.81 -11.06 8.69
N ARG A 106 -3.82 -10.18 8.75
CA ARG A 106 -4.17 -9.30 7.63
C ARG A 106 -2.95 -8.52 7.14
N ILE A 107 -2.73 -8.50 5.85
CA ILE A 107 -1.71 -7.66 5.24
C ILE A 107 -2.36 -6.52 4.46
N TYR A 108 -1.64 -5.39 4.37
CA TYR A 108 -2.11 -4.18 3.69
C TYR A 108 -1.06 -3.69 2.73
N ALA A 109 -1.50 -3.31 1.54
CA ALA A 109 -0.67 -2.67 0.52
C ALA A 109 -1.29 -1.34 0.11
N ALA A 110 -0.49 -0.27 0.15
CA ALA A 110 -0.92 1.02 -0.35
C ALA A 110 -0.65 1.10 -1.85
N LEU A 111 -1.68 1.42 -2.63
CA LEU A 111 -1.62 1.55 -4.08
C LEU A 111 -1.52 3.01 -4.50
N CYS A 112 -0.51 3.32 -5.30
CA CYS A 112 -0.53 4.49 -6.15
C CYS A 112 -1.43 4.17 -7.36
N ALA A 113 -2.50 4.94 -7.56
CA ALA A 113 -3.49 4.64 -8.58
C ALA A 113 -3.92 5.89 -9.36
N ARG A 114 -4.14 5.73 -10.65
CA ARG A 114 -4.62 6.76 -11.58
C ARG A 114 -5.87 6.30 -12.32
N PRO A 115 -6.80 7.22 -12.60
CA PRO A 115 -6.96 8.53 -11.96
C PRO A 115 -7.51 8.37 -10.55
N ASN A 116 -7.95 9.42 -9.93
CA ASN A 116 -8.78 9.43 -8.71
C ASN A 116 -8.07 9.17 -7.37
N GLY A 117 -6.74 9.08 -7.33
CA GLY A 117 -5.99 9.04 -6.08
C GLY A 117 -5.70 7.64 -5.53
N ASN A 118 -4.94 7.61 -4.47
CA ASN A 118 -4.38 6.39 -3.91
C ASN A 118 -5.40 5.57 -3.10
N ARG A 119 -5.13 4.29 -2.96
CA ARG A 119 -5.99 3.29 -2.31
C ARG A 119 -5.17 2.46 -1.33
N VAL A 120 -5.86 1.74 -0.46
CA VAL A 120 -5.29 0.65 0.32
C VAL A 120 -6.06 -0.61 -0.01
N ILE A 121 -5.35 -1.67 -0.33
CA ILE A 121 -5.90 -3.02 -0.44
C ILE A 121 -5.42 -3.87 0.73
N TYR A 122 -6.20 -4.88 1.08
CA TYR A 122 -5.84 -5.83 2.14
C TYR A 122 -6.07 -7.26 1.69
N SER A 123 -5.41 -8.19 2.37
CA SER A 123 -5.58 -9.63 2.17
C SER A 123 -5.55 -10.35 3.51
N ASP A 124 -6.41 -11.35 3.67
CA ASP A 124 -6.50 -12.23 4.83
C ASP A 124 -5.91 -13.63 4.57
N ASP A 125 -5.41 -13.87 3.35
CA ASP A 125 -4.80 -15.12 2.91
C ASP A 125 -3.38 -14.94 2.36
N PHE A 126 -2.66 -13.99 2.94
CA PHE A 126 -1.28 -13.67 2.60
C PHE A 126 -1.08 -13.32 1.12
N GLY A 127 -2.00 -12.54 0.56
CA GLY A 127 -1.91 -11.98 -0.78
C GLY A 127 -2.32 -12.92 -1.91
N HIS A 128 -3.08 -13.99 -1.62
CA HIS A 128 -3.71 -14.81 -2.67
C HIS A 128 -4.99 -14.14 -3.20
N THR A 129 -5.77 -13.53 -2.31
CA THR A 129 -6.91 -12.69 -2.69
C THR A 129 -6.77 -11.30 -2.08
N TRP A 130 -7.30 -10.30 -2.78
CA TRP A 130 -7.23 -8.91 -2.36
C TRP A 130 -8.60 -8.27 -2.29
N HIS A 131 -8.76 -7.32 -1.38
CA HIS A 131 -9.97 -6.52 -1.18
C HIS A 131 -9.58 -5.05 -1.03
N VAL A 132 -10.47 -4.14 -1.41
CA VAL A 132 -10.24 -2.70 -1.22
C VAL A 132 -10.70 -2.28 0.16
N LEU A 133 -9.84 -1.65 0.93
CA LEU A 133 -10.17 -1.13 2.25
C LEU A 133 -11.11 0.07 2.13
N GLY A 134 -12.36 -0.11 2.55
CA GLY A 134 -13.43 0.86 2.36
C GLY A 134 -14.24 0.69 1.08
N GLY A 135 -13.93 -0.35 0.28
CA GLY A 135 -14.63 -0.66 -0.98
C GLY A 135 -14.08 0.08 -2.21
N PRO A 136 -14.54 -0.30 -3.41
CA PRO A 136 -13.99 0.20 -4.68
C PRO A 136 -14.16 1.72 -4.87
N ASP A 137 -15.15 2.31 -4.23
CA ASP A 137 -15.47 3.73 -4.32
C ASP A 137 -14.72 4.60 -3.30
N ALA A 138 -13.98 3.99 -2.40
CA ALA A 138 -13.23 4.73 -1.40
C ALA A 138 -12.08 5.53 -2.02
N LEU A 139 -12.03 6.82 -1.71
CA LEU A 139 -10.97 7.75 -2.11
C LEU A 139 -10.29 8.31 -0.86
N PRO A 140 -9.45 7.53 -0.18
CA PRO A 140 -8.88 7.93 1.12
C PRO A 140 -8.06 9.22 1.05
N VAL A 141 -7.34 9.43 -0.05
CA VAL A 141 -6.56 10.65 -0.29
C VAL A 141 -6.77 11.11 -1.72
N PRO A 142 -6.76 12.44 -1.96
CA PRO A 142 -6.87 12.97 -3.32
C PRO A 142 -5.63 12.59 -4.14
N ASN A 143 -5.56 13.07 -5.36
CA ASN A 143 -4.42 12.86 -6.25
C ASN A 143 -3.09 12.95 -5.50
N GLY A 144 -2.37 11.86 -5.48
CA GLY A 144 -1.10 11.70 -4.81
C GLY A 144 -0.21 10.74 -5.57
N ASP A 145 0.97 10.54 -5.05
CA ASP A 145 1.99 9.63 -5.55
C ASP A 145 2.34 8.66 -4.42
N GLU A 146 3.29 7.81 -4.59
CA GLU A 146 3.88 6.80 -3.68
C GLU A 146 3.31 6.78 -2.25
N PRO A 147 2.21 6.05 -2.03
CA PRO A 147 1.58 5.97 -0.72
C PRO A 147 2.24 4.92 0.16
N LYS A 148 2.06 5.07 1.46
CA LYS A 148 2.37 4.07 2.48
C LYS A 148 1.18 3.91 3.42
N CYS A 149 1.09 2.76 4.06
CA CYS A 149 0.12 2.56 5.14
C CYS A 149 0.77 1.87 6.34
N GLU A 150 0.20 2.10 7.50
CA GLU A 150 0.62 1.49 8.76
C GLU A 150 -0.59 1.30 9.68
N GLU A 151 -0.53 0.32 10.58
CA GLU A 151 -1.54 0.14 11.62
C GLU A 151 -1.24 1.04 12.82
N LEU A 152 -2.26 1.76 13.25
CA LEU A 152 -2.22 2.50 14.51
C LEU A 152 -2.35 1.55 15.71
N PRO A 153 -1.95 1.96 16.91
CA PRO A 153 -1.99 1.11 18.10
C PRO A 153 -3.37 0.60 18.49
N ASP A 154 -4.42 1.27 18.03
CA ASP A 154 -5.82 0.90 18.25
C ASP A 154 -6.42 0.05 17.12
N GLY A 155 -5.60 -0.37 16.15
CA GLY A 155 -6.00 -1.22 15.04
C GLY A 155 -6.51 -0.48 13.81
N ARG A 156 -6.70 0.85 13.89
CA ARG A 156 -7.02 1.66 12.72
C ARG A 156 -5.86 1.67 11.72
N VAL A 157 -6.14 1.97 10.48
CA VAL A 157 -5.11 2.03 9.43
C VAL A 157 -4.92 3.48 8.98
N VAL A 158 -3.69 3.96 9.01
CA VAL A 158 -3.33 5.25 8.43
C VAL A 158 -2.73 5.05 7.04
N ILE A 159 -3.17 5.86 6.08
CA ILE A 159 -2.49 6.05 4.80
C ILE A 159 -1.73 7.37 4.84
N SER A 160 -0.51 7.35 4.29
CA SER A 160 0.29 8.54 4.03
C SER A 160 0.65 8.56 2.56
N SER A 161 0.29 9.62 1.86
CA SER A 161 0.48 9.74 0.42
C SER A 161 1.38 10.93 0.11
N ARG A 162 2.41 10.69 -0.69
CA ARG A 162 3.23 11.73 -1.29
C ARG A 162 2.35 12.68 -2.11
N ALA A 163 2.55 13.97 -1.94
CA ALA A 163 1.84 15.00 -2.68
C ALA A 163 2.77 16.18 -2.98
N TRP A 164 2.37 17.00 -3.94
CA TRP A 164 3.06 18.25 -4.19
C TRP A 164 2.91 19.18 -2.97
N GLY A 165 4.02 19.61 -2.43
CA GLY A 165 4.04 20.49 -1.25
C GLY A 165 3.89 19.81 0.10
N GLY A 166 3.99 18.47 0.16
CA GLY A 166 3.93 17.74 1.42
C GLY A 166 3.34 16.33 1.28
N ARG A 167 2.49 15.97 2.20
CA ARG A 167 1.82 14.68 2.22
C ARG A 167 0.35 14.83 2.59
N TYR A 168 -0.45 13.87 2.15
CA TYR A 168 -1.81 13.68 2.65
C TYR A 168 -1.86 12.48 3.57
N PHE A 169 -2.65 12.61 4.64
CA PHE A 169 -2.94 11.54 5.59
C PHE A 169 -4.44 11.32 5.69
N ASN A 170 -4.83 10.08 5.89
CA ASN A 170 -6.20 9.72 6.26
C ASN A 170 -6.17 8.47 7.15
N ILE A 171 -7.21 8.29 7.95
CA ILE A 171 -7.33 7.18 8.88
C ILE A 171 -8.59 6.40 8.56
N TYR A 172 -8.45 5.08 8.46
CA TYR A 172 -9.55 4.14 8.33
C TYR A 172 -9.99 3.64 9.70
N GLU A 173 -11.28 3.71 9.96
CA GLU A 173 -11.91 3.21 11.16
C GLU A 173 -12.80 2.01 10.82
N TYR A 174 -12.53 0.87 11.45
CA TYR A 174 -13.32 -0.34 11.27
C TYR A 174 -14.66 -0.23 11.99
N THR A 175 -15.73 -0.65 11.33
CA THR A 175 -17.02 -0.98 11.95
C THR A 175 -17.16 -2.48 12.19
N ASP A 176 -16.51 -3.29 11.34
CA ASP A 176 -16.37 -4.73 11.51
C ASP A 176 -14.99 -5.17 11.00
N ILE A 177 -14.15 -5.58 11.94
CA ILE A 177 -12.78 -6.00 11.65
C ILE A 177 -12.75 -7.27 10.80
N ALA A 178 -13.64 -8.23 11.08
CA ALA A 178 -13.61 -9.54 10.41
C ALA A 178 -13.90 -9.43 8.91
N SER A 179 -14.87 -8.62 8.53
CA SER A 179 -15.22 -8.38 7.12
C SER A 179 -14.37 -7.28 6.47
N GLY A 180 -13.58 -6.55 7.25
CA GLY A 180 -12.84 -5.38 6.75
C GLY A 180 -13.71 -4.14 6.53
N ALA A 181 -14.99 -4.18 6.94
CA ALA A 181 -15.90 -3.05 6.78
C ALA A 181 -15.54 -1.88 7.69
N GLY A 182 -15.72 -0.68 7.18
CA GLY A 182 -15.43 0.55 7.89
C GLY A 182 -15.44 1.76 6.95
N THR A 183 -14.89 2.88 7.41
CA THR A 183 -14.88 4.13 6.65
C THR A 183 -13.56 4.87 6.78
N TRP A 184 -13.19 5.56 5.72
CA TRP A 184 -12.13 6.55 5.75
C TRP A 184 -12.66 7.87 6.32
N GLY A 185 -11.84 8.55 7.10
CA GLY A 185 -12.09 9.91 7.54
C GLY A 185 -11.87 10.94 6.44
N GLU A 186 -11.66 12.19 6.83
CA GLU A 186 -11.28 13.26 5.90
C GLU A 186 -9.78 13.29 5.70
N ALA A 187 -9.35 13.46 4.44
CA ALA A 187 -7.94 13.60 4.11
C ALA A 187 -7.38 14.94 4.65
N ALA A 188 -6.29 14.86 5.40
CA ALA A 188 -5.59 16.02 5.91
C ALA A 188 -4.24 16.20 5.23
N GLY A 189 -4.00 17.36 4.64
CA GLY A 189 -2.70 17.73 4.09
C GLY A 189 -1.72 18.17 5.18
N SER A 190 -0.45 17.78 5.07
CA SER A 190 0.58 18.22 6.01
C SER A 190 0.94 19.70 5.86
N GLY A 191 0.54 20.33 4.74
CA GLY A 191 0.95 21.70 4.43
C GLY A 191 2.45 21.86 4.27
N LYS A 192 2.90 23.09 4.06
CA LYS A 192 4.33 23.38 3.82
C LYS A 192 5.23 23.27 5.05
N ARG A 193 4.67 23.14 6.26
CA ARG A 193 5.42 22.89 7.52
C ARG A 193 4.44 22.44 8.59
N VAL A 194 4.40 21.16 8.92
CA VAL A 194 3.72 20.69 10.11
C VAL A 194 4.71 19.91 10.96
N ASN A 195 4.91 20.36 12.20
CA ASN A 195 5.58 19.61 13.26
C ASN A 195 6.95 19.02 12.89
N GLY A 196 7.82 19.80 12.26
CA GLY A 196 9.18 19.37 11.95
C GLY A 196 9.33 18.63 10.63
N CYS A 197 8.27 18.33 9.91
CA CYS A 197 8.36 17.94 8.51
C CYS A 197 8.78 19.15 7.71
N ALA A 198 10.02 19.22 7.26
CA ALA A 198 10.42 20.14 6.24
C ALA A 198 9.72 19.75 4.95
N SER A 199 8.54 20.30 4.70
CA SER A 199 7.92 20.13 3.40
C SER A 199 8.71 20.94 2.43
N LEU A 200 9.38 20.26 1.62
CA LEU A 200 9.92 20.79 0.38
C LEU A 200 8.83 20.72 -0.68
N GLU A 201 8.98 21.43 -1.75
CA GLU A 201 8.06 21.44 -2.88
C GLU A 201 7.85 20.04 -3.48
N ASN A 202 8.78 19.12 -3.25
CA ASN A 202 8.71 17.72 -3.65
C ASN A 202 8.91 16.81 -2.43
N ALA A 203 7.84 16.24 -1.90
CA ALA A 203 7.97 15.12 -0.99
C ALA A 203 8.52 13.89 -1.73
N CYS A 204 9.36 13.12 -1.05
CA CYS A 204 9.88 11.86 -1.58
C CYS A 204 9.01 10.68 -1.17
N ASN A 205 9.29 9.51 -1.76
CA ASN A 205 8.77 8.23 -1.30
C ASN A 205 9.30 7.96 0.12
N GLY A 206 8.51 8.25 1.14
CA GLY A 206 8.83 8.07 2.55
C GLY A 206 8.08 6.89 3.14
N GLU A 207 8.76 6.10 3.96
CA GLU A 207 8.10 5.05 4.73
C GLU A 207 7.42 5.67 5.97
N ILE A 208 6.39 5.00 6.50
CA ILE A 208 5.78 5.37 7.77
C ILE A 208 6.02 4.28 8.81
N LEU A 209 6.41 4.70 10.01
CA LEU A 209 6.66 3.83 11.15
C LEU A 209 6.02 4.41 12.40
N ILE A 210 5.23 3.60 13.11
CA ILE A 210 4.63 3.95 14.39
C ILE A 210 5.41 3.24 15.50
N ILE A 211 6.01 4.00 16.39
CA ILE A 211 6.80 3.48 17.51
C ILE A 211 6.28 3.96 18.87
N PRO A 212 6.21 3.07 19.88
CA PRO A 212 5.88 3.47 21.23
C PRO A 212 7.03 4.27 21.85
N ALA A 213 6.69 5.28 22.63
CA ALA A 213 7.63 6.13 23.32
C ALA A 213 7.07 6.62 24.67
N VAL A 214 7.91 7.15 25.52
CA VAL A 214 7.49 7.80 26.77
C VAL A 214 7.88 9.28 26.69
N ARG A 215 6.89 10.13 26.75
CA ARG A 215 7.10 11.59 26.73
C ARG A 215 7.82 12.04 28.01
N LYS A 216 8.87 12.81 27.88
CA LYS A 216 9.75 13.18 29.02
C LYS A 216 9.03 14.06 30.04
N GLU A 217 8.20 14.97 29.57
CA GLU A 217 7.60 16.06 30.36
C GLU A 217 6.61 15.53 31.40
N ASP A 218 5.79 14.59 31.06
CA ASP A 218 4.71 14.07 31.92
C ASP A 218 4.72 12.56 32.12
N ARG A 219 5.73 11.89 31.56
CA ARG A 219 5.93 10.43 31.64
C ARG A 219 4.79 9.59 31.01
N LYS A 220 3.97 10.21 30.17
CA LYS A 220 2.89 9.49 29.48
C LYS A 220 3.43 8.66 28.32
N GLU A 221 2.82 7.49 28.17
CA GLU A 221 2.99 6.68 26.95
C GLU A 221 2.38 7.43 25.77
N VAL A 222 3.11 7.48 24.69
CA VAL A 222 2.72 8.11 23.43
C VAL A 222 3.22 7.26 22.26
N TYR A 223 2.72 7.57 21.08
CA TYR A 223 3.24 6.97 19.84
C TYR A 223 3.83 8.08 18.97
N ILE A 224 4.94 7.78 18.34
CA ILE A 224 5.61 8.68 17.41
C ILE A 224 5.44 8.09 16.02
N ALA A 225 4.87 8.88 15.11
CA ALA A 225 4.89 8.57 13.69
C ALA A 225 6.17 9.18 13.09
N LEU A 226 7.03 8.32 12.58
CA LEU A 226 8.20 8.71 11.78
C LEU A 226 7.89 8.52 10.30
N GLN A 227 8.33 9.48 9.49
CA GLN A 227 8.15 9.44 8.06
C GLN A 227 9.31 10.14 7.34
#